data_3756cc74eda54b92987d908372872ac6
#
_entry.id   3756cc74eda54b92987d908372872ac6
#
_cell.length_a   1.000
_cell.length_b   1.000
_cell.length_c   1.000
_cell.angle_alpha   90.00
_cell.angle_beta   90.00
_cell.angle_gamma   90.00
#
_symmetry.space_group_name_H-M   'P 1'
#
loop_
_entity.id
_entity.type
_entity.pdbx_description
1 polymer ?
#
loop_
_entity_poly.entity_id
_entity_poly.type
_entity_poly.pdbx_seq_one_letter_code
_entity_poly.pdbx_strand_id
1 'polypeptide(L)'
;MATVAGRGKSVLGVFVDGLDVKLAHLTIRKKRVIVQELKSATLITKLQEQKTAETMVPAMGESTDAFSLGETSSTDAVPESQSEDNNAVLLGLLAQYPANKYSLTYSLAEPAIYYHVLESDFGLKGAKLKDRILEELKNIRAFQPAADAVDAIRTDEGNLLCIVREDGLSLINSLENVKGFIGGRIPFIPAIDSSDVSLMNLVRLNYDLQPQEVSVIIYVGVEFTRLIFMRGDQFYQFAPILGEGYDSPNLLNTVYSRLLLEQDNLAIPRINRIILAGESKRIGFRDFLLQQLPDQEVEYLLAPRLDTSQLNAEQQEMISDYAVPIGAAWKVLDPANASIYAINLLPADVREGQRVFKLAWHGYLLMLLLFVSTLFFTWTIAQKSKEIKELKDVLTLKEGQRAENQTLSSSIDALQQQLVRYKTSLALYDSLVPGSERWSKVLTQISHGVEDLNSIWLSDFTAGEGSVLHLNGFAVYRTRIPRLSTLFDNSLLKEVDVQAIREQTVYRYQIEVPSPAAGQ
;
A
#
# COMPACT_ATOMS: atom_id res chain seq x y z
N MET A 1 -14.19 -12.09 -0.68
CA MET A 1 -13.65 -12.15 0.68
C MET A 1 -12.49 -11.17 0.78
N ALA A 2 -12.57 -10.22 1.71
CA ALA A 2 -11.46 -9.32 1.99
C ALA A 2 -10.33 -10.14 2.64
N THR A 3 -9.09 -9.94 2.20
CA THR A 3 -7.93 -10.62 2.81
C THR A 3 -7.76 -10.14 4.25
N VAL A 4 -7.83 -11.07 5.18
CA VAL A 4 -7.73 -10.83 6.63
C VAL A 4 -6.27 -10.95 7.12
N ALA A 5 -5.35 -11.34 6.23
CA ALA A 5 -3.95 -11.63 6.58
C ALA A 5 -3.19 -10.41 7.09
N GLY A 6 -2.52 -10.56 8.23
CA GLY A 6 -1.61 -9.57 8.80
C GLY A 6 -0.33 -9.36 7.98
N ARG A 7 0.32 -8.22 8.19
CA ARG A 7 1.67 -7.97 7.69
C ARG A 7 2.68 -8.55 8.67
N GLY A 8 3.27 -9.70 8.35
CA GLY A 8 4.26 -10.34 9.21
C GLY A 8 3.72 -11.52 10.00
N LYS A 9 4.54 -12.00 10.94
CA LYS A 9 4.27 -13.21 11.76
C LYS A 9 3.83 -12.87 13.17
N SER A 10 3.51 -11.62 13.46
CA SER A 10 3.22 -11.12 14.81
C SER A 10 1.99 -10.23 14.78
N VAL A 11 1.02 -10.52 15.62
CA VAL A 11 -0.28 -9.84 15.68
C VAL A 11 -0.63 -9.53 17.12
N LEU A 12 -1.13 -8.33 17.34
CA LEU A 12 -1.75 -7.89 18.58
C LEU A 12 -3.27 -7.97 18.41
N GLY A 13 -3.91 -8.81 19.20
CA GLY A 13 -5.37 -8.82 19.34
C GLY A 13 -5.76 -7.91 20.50
N VAL A 14 -6.73 -7.04 20.28
CA VAL A 14 -7.24 -6.12 21.29
C VAL A 14 -8.73 -6.31 21.44
N PHE A 15 -9.20 -6.23 22.67
CA PHE A 15 -10.62 -6.19 22.98
C PHE A 15 -10.87 -5.20 24.12
N VAL A 16 -11.88 -4.38 23.94
CA VAL A 16 -12.29 -3.39 24.93
C VAL A 16 -13.66 -3.78 25.46
N ASP A 17 -13.74 -3.97 26.77
CA ASP A 17 -14.97 -4.31 27.49
C ASP A 17 -15.16 -3.26 28.59
N GLY A 18 -16.07 -2.32 28.34
CA GLY A 18 -16.25 -1.18 29.22
C GLY A 18 -14.99 -0.30 29.29
N LEU A 19 -14.37 -0.28 30.47
CA LEU A 19 -13.11 0.41 30.70
C LEU A 19 -11.90 -0.48 30.52
N ASP A 20 -12.05 -1.80 30.49
CA ASP A 20 -10.94 -2.72 30.44
C ASP A 20 -10.51 -3.00 28.99
N VAL A 21 -9.23 -2.79 28.72
CA VAL A 21 -8.58 -3.12 27.46
C VAL A 21 -7.73 -4.37 27.67
N LYS A 22 -8.04 -5.45 26.96
CA LYS A 22 -7.28 -6.68 26.95
C LYS A 22 -6.49 -6.81 25.66
N LEU A 23 -5.21 -7.10 25.76
CA LEU A 23 -4.30 -7.27 24.64
C LEU A 23 -3.66 -8.65 24.70
N ALA A 24 -3.70 -9.37 23.58
CA ALA A 24 -3.00 -10.63 23.38
C ALA A 24 -2.00 -10.49 22.24
N HIS A 25 -0.72 -10.74 22.51
CA HIS A 25 0.34 -10.76 21.52
C HIS A 25 0.58 -12.18 21.06
N LEU A 26 0.27 -12.48 19.79
CA LEU A 26 0.44 -13.77 19.17
C LEU A 26 1.46 -13.74 18.03
N THR A 27 2.17 -14.85 17.87
CA THR A 27 3.09 -15.08 16.74
C THR A 27 2.85 -16.43 16.11
N ILE A 28 3.21 -16.60 14.84
CA ILE A 28 3.17 -17.89 14.17
C ILE A 28 4.58 -18.37 13.84
N ARG A 29 4.95 -19.59 14.29
CA ARG A 29 6.22 -20.25 13.95
C ARG A 29 5.95 -21.70 13.56
N LYS A 30 6.47 -22.13 12.43
CA LYS A 30 6.31 -23.53 11.95
C LYS A 30 4.85 -24.02 11.98
N LYS A 31 3.91 -23.17 11.57
CA LYS A 31 2.46 -23.41 11.59
C LYS A 31 1.83 -23.58 12.99
N ARG A 32 2.55 -23.28 14.06
CA ARG A 32 1.99 -23.22 15.42
C ARG A 32 1.81 -21.77 15.82
N VAL A 33 0.67 -21.47 16.42
CA VAL A 33 0.39 -20.15 16.98
C VAL A 33 0.85 -20.15 18.43
N ILE A 34 1.68 -19.16 18.77
CA ILE A 34 2.32 -19.03 20.08
C ILE A 34 1.81 -17.75 20.70
N VAL A 35 1.34 -17.82 21.94
CA VAL A 35 1.02 -16.65 22.75
C VAL A 35 2.31 -16.16 23.40
N GLN A 36 2.71 -14.93 23.07
CA GLN A 36 3.93 -14.34 23.59
C GLN A 36 3.69 -13.60 24.90
N GLU A 37 2.56 -12.91 24.97
CA GLU A 37 2.27 -12.04 26.10
C GLU A 37 0.77 -11.75 26.18
N LEU A 38 0.25 -11.62 27.41
CA LEU A 38 -1.10 -11.15 27.71
C LEU A 38 -0.99 -9.91 28.59
N LYS A 39 -1.73 -8.85 28.27
CA LYS A 39 -1.74 -7.60 29.02
C LYS A 39 -3.15 -7.04 29.14
N SER A 40 -3.38 -6.32 30.20
CA SER A 40 -4.58 -5.49 30.36
C SER A 40 -4.22 -4.09 30.82
N ALA A 41 -5.10 -3.15 30.53
CA ALA A 41 -5.05 -1.80 31.03
C ALA A 41 -6.48 -1.30 31.23
N THR A 42 -6.69 -0.43 32.20
CA THR A 42 -7.99 0.17 32.44
C THR A 42 -8.01 1.60 31.92
N LEU A 43 -8.95 1.91 31.05
CA LEU A 43 -9.18 3.26 30.53
C LEU A 43 -9.78 4.14 31.63
N ILE A 44 -9.56 5.43 31.53
CA ILE A 44 -10.12 6.41 32.47
C ILE A 44 -11.58 6.70 32.14
N THR A 45 -11.91 6.71 30.85
CA THR A 45 -13.28 6.87 30.34
C THR A 45 -13.59 5.85 29.25
N LYS A 46 -14.86 5.49 29.10
CA LYS A 46 -15.28 4.63 27.98
C LYS A 46 -14.91 5.28 26.64
N LEU A 47 -14.49 4.46 25.70
CA LEU A 47 -14.27 4.91 24.33
C LEU A 47 -15.62 5.28 23.72
N GLN A 48 -15.93 6.57 23.69
CA GLN A 48 -17.13 7.10 23.04
C GLN A 48 -16.80 7.45 21.58
N GLU A 49 -17.74 7.21 20.70
CA GLU A 49 -17.60 7.67 19.32
C GLU A 49 -18.01 9.13 19.19
N GLN A 50 -17.16 9.89 18.51
CA GLN A 50 -17.56 11.18 17.99
C GLN A 50 -18.58 10.92 16.88
N LYS A 51 -19.86 11.13 17.14
CA LYS A 51 -20.86 11.21 16.08
C LYS A 51 -20.46 12.33 15.15
N THR A 52 -19.98 11.98 13.97
CA THR A 52 -19.71 12.95 12.91
C THR A 52 -21.00 13.66 12.59
N ALA A 53 -21.03 14.98 12.76
CA ALA A 53 -22.20 15.84 12.59
C ALA A 53 -22.69 15.97 11.14
N GLU A 54 -22.52 14.95 10.30
CA GLU A 54 -22.80 15.00 8.86
C GLU A 54 -24.11 14.35 8.41
N THR A 55 -25.04 14.04 9.32
CA THR A 55 -26.33 13.48 8.91
C THR A 55 -27.54 14.24 9.53
N MET A 56 -27.45 15.55 9.65
CA MET A 56 -28.66 16.37 9.80
C MET A 56 -28.96 17.07 8.47
N VAL A 57 -29.66 16.39 7.58
CA VAL A 57 -30.45 17.05 6.53
C VAL A 57 -31.57 17.77 7.24
N PRO A 58 -31.66 19.11 7.19
CA PRO A 58 -32.82 19.80 7.75
C PRO A 58 -34.03 19.48 6.88
N ALA A 59 -34.97 18.75 7.43
CA ALA A 59 -36.31 18.66 6.86
C ALA A 59 -36.92 20.07 6.87
N MET A 60 -37.03 20.68 5.70
CA MET A 60 -37.82 21.86 5.46
C MET A 60 -39.29 21.48 5.57
N GLY A 61 -40.02 22.14 6.44
CA GLY A 61 -41.49 22.10 6.38
C GLY A 61 -42.19 22.43 7.67
N GLU A 62 -42.65 23.65 7.71
CA GLU A 62 -43.85 24.17 8.37
C GLU A 62 -43.81 24.58 9.85
N SER A 63 -44.01 25.86 9.96
CA SER A 63 -44.34 26.66 11.14
C SER A 63 -45.63 26.23 11.85
N THR A 64 -45.58 26.13 13.17
CA THR A 64 -46.66 26.67 14.03
C THR A 64 -46.15 26.86 15.47
N ASP A 65 -46.51 28.00 16.01
CA ASP A 65 -46.21 28.48 17.36
C ASP A 65 -46.67 27.52 18.46
N ALA A 66 -45.81 27.30 19.47
CA ALA A 66 -46.24 27.24 20.86
C ALA A 66 -45.06 27.17 21.83
N PHE A 67 -44.96 28.18 22.62
CA PHE A 67 -44.42 28.31 23.96
C PHE A 67 -44.06 26.99 24.67
N SER A 68 -42.77 26.77 24.96
CA SER A 68 -42.34 25.85 26.00
C SER A 68 -40.99 26.28 26.59
N LEU A 69 -41.05 26.42 27.90
CA LEU A 69 -39.96 26.76 28.82
C LEU A 69 -38.75 25.85 28.68
N GLY A 70 -37.60 26.44 28.94
CA GLY A 70 -36.27 25.88 28.84
C GLY A 70 -36.06 24.55 29.55
N GLU A 71 -35.48 23.66 28.81
CA GLU A 71 -34.50 22.68 29.31
C GLU A 71 -33.23 22.82 28.48
N THR A 72 -32.23 23.33 29.13
CA THR A 72 -30.86 23.34 28.66
C THR A 72 -30.39 21.88 28.50
N SER A 73 -30.53 21.31 27.33
CA SER A 73 -29.77 20.12 26.97
C SER A 73 -28.32 20.55 26.82
N SER A 74 -27.55 20.35 27.88
CA SER A 74 -26.10 20.35 27.83
C SER A 74 -25.69 19.27 26.84
N THR A 75 -25.29 19.68 25.65
CA THR A 75 -24.38 18.91 24.81
C THR A 75 -23.10 18.78 25.59
N ASP A 76 -22.94 17.70 26.34
CA ASP A 76 -21.68 17.31 26.95
C ASP A 76 -20.69 16.97 25.80
N ALA A 77 -20.06 18.02 25.31
CA ALA A 77 -18.80 17.86 24.62
C ALA A 77 -17.84 17.24 25.64
N VAL A 78 -17.43 15.99 25.44
CA VAL A 78 -16.41 15.34 26.26
C VAL A 78 -15.21 16.28 26.34
N PRO A 79 -14.78 16.69 27.55
CA PRO A 79 -13.66 17.60 27.69
C PRO A 79 -12.42 17.00 27.02
N GLU A 80 -11.72 17.76 26.21
CA GLU A 80 -10.48 17.33 25.52
C GLU A 80 -9.47 16.67 26.48
N SER A 81 -9.47 17.09 27.77
CA SER A 81 -8.62 16.49 28.81
C SER A 81 -8.87 15.00 29.05
N GLN A 82 -10.09 14.49 28.90
CA GLN A 82 -10.41 13.07 29.16
C GLN A 82 -9.97 12.15 27.99
N SER A 83 -9.90 12.67 26.78
CA SER A 83 -9.37 11.94 25.65
C SER A 83 -7.84 11.81 25.71
N GLU A 84 -7.14 12.80 26.27
CA GLU A 84 -5.68 12.75 26.47
C GLU A 84 -5.30 11.68 27.48
N ASP A 85 -6.07 11.48 28.53
CA ASP A 85 -5.84 10.46 29.55
C ASP A 85 -5.95 9.03 29.00
N ASN A 86 -6.97 8.72 28.20
CA ASN A 86 -7.11 7.43 27.53
C ASN A 86 -5.96 7.18 26.52
N ASN A 87 -5.52 8.24 25.84
CA ASN A 87 -4.39 8.16 24.91
C ASN A 87 -3.08 7.79 25.65
N ALA A 88 -2.88 8.27 26.88
CA ALA A 88 -1.74 7.90 27.70
C ALA A 88 -1.76 6.41 28.10
N VAL A 89 -2.94 5.87 28.45
CA VAL A 89 -3.12 4.44 28.76
C VAL A 89 -2.82 3.57 27.53
N LEU A 90 -3.40 3.92 26.38
CA LEU A 90 -3.16 3.21 25.12
C LEU A 90 -1.70 3.29 24.68
N LEU A 91 -1.06 4.44 24.86
CA LEU A 91 0.36 4.60 24.59
C LEU A 91 1.20 3.69 25.50
N GLY A 92 0.91 3.65 26.81
CA GLY A 92 1.59 2.73 27.75
C GLY A 92 1.48 1.27 27.34
N LEU A 93 0.29 0.86 26.86
CA LEU A 93 0.03 -0.50 26.39
C LEU A 93 0.79 -0.84 25.10
N LEU A 94 0.89 0.11 24.17
CA LEU A 94 1.42 -0.11 22.81
C LEU A 94 2.86 0.34 22.61
N ALA A 95 3.45 1.13 23.52
CA ALA A 95 4.77 1.74 23.36
C ALA A 95 5.91 0.74 23.05
N GLN A 96 5.82 -0.48 23.57
CA GLN A 96 6.81 -1.53 23.33
C GLN A 96 6.65 -2.24 21.96
N TYR A 97 5.55 -1.97 21.22
CA TYR A 97 5.25 -2.62 19.95
C TYR A 97 5.42 -1.65 18.78
N PRO A 98 6.58 -1.65 18.08
CA PRO A 98 6.78 -0.78 16.93
C PRO A 98 5.79 -1.06 15.82
N ALA A 99 5.07 -0.04 15.34
CA ALA A 99 3.99 -0.13 14.38
C ALA A 99 4.37 -0.83 13.05
N ASN A 100 5.65 -0.87 12.70
CA ASN A 100 6.15 -1.50 11.47
C ASN A 100 6.36 -3.02 11.58
N LYS A 101 6.40 -3.57 12.80
CA LYS A 101 6.68 -5.00 13.05
C LYS A 101 5.44 -5.81 13.39
N TYR A 102 4.37 -5.16 13.81
CA TYR A 102 3.14 -5.80 14.29
C TYR A 102 1.95 -5.38 13.45
N SER A 103 1.02 -6.30 13.31
CA SER A 103 -0.34 -5.99 12.88
C SER A 103 -1.22 -5.93 14.13
N LEU A 104 -2.22 -5.07 14.13
CA LEU A 104 -3.18 -4.95 15.21
C LEU A 104 -4.56 -5.34 14.69
N THR A 105 -5.29 -6.15 15.41
CA THR A 105 -6.71 -6.44 15.17
C THR A 105 -7.48 -6.24 16.46
N TYR A 106 -8.75 -5.90 16.34
CA TYR A 106 -9.59 -5.79 17.51
C TYR A 106 -10.99 -6.32 17.23
N SER A 107 -11.69 -6.65 18.30
CA SER A 107 -13.05 -7.18 18.24
C SER A 107 -14.03 -6.17 18.81
N LEU A 108 -15.21 -6.13 18.21
CA LEU A 108 -16.35 -5.33 18.66
C LEU A 108 -17.41 -6.24 19.30
N ALA A 109 -18.10 -5.72 20.31
CA ALA A 109 -19.26 -6.33 20.92
C ALA A 109 -20.51 -5.46 20.67
N GLU A 110 -21.70 -5.99 20.94
CA GLU A 110 -22.91 -5.16 21.01
C GLU A 110 -22.75 -4.10 22.12
N PRO A 111 -23.23 -2.86 21.89
CA PRO A 111 -24.08 -2.41 20.77
C PRO A 111 -23.33 -1.89 19.55
N ALA A 112 -21.98 -1.89 19.50
CA ALA A 112 -21.21 -1.40 18.35
C ALA A 112 -21.44 -2.23 17.08
N ILE A 113 -21.88 -3.46 17.22
CA ILE A 113 -22.33 -4.35 16.15
C ILE A 113 -23.70 -4.91 16.48
N TYR A 114 -24.40 -5.41 15.48
CA TYR A 114 -25.60 -6.22 15.68
C TYR A 114 -25.60 -7.42 14.73
N TYR A 115 -26.39 -8.41 15.11
CA TYR A 115 -26.52 -9.67 14.36
C TYR A 115 -27.93 -9.78 13.79
N HIS A 116 -28.01 -10.35 12.59
CA HIS A 116 -29.27 -10.70 11.97
C HIS A 116 -29.14 -12.01 11.23
N VAL A 117 -30.08 -12.92 11.47
CA VAL A 117 -30.11 -14.21 10.78
C VAL A 117 -31.11 -14.12 9.62
N LEU A 118 -30.62 -14.33 8.39
CA LEU A 118 -31.45 -14.49 7.20
C LEU A 118 -31.70 -15.97 6.97
N GLU A 119 -32.95 -16.35 6.78
CA GLU A 119 -33.40 -17.76 6.64
C GLU A 119 -33.01 -18.39 5.29
N SER A 120 -32.19 -17.71 4.48
CA SER A 120 -31.75 -18.20 3.18
C SER A 120 -30.34 -17.74 2.87
N ASP A 121 -29.54 -18.60 2.30
CA ASP A 121 -28.20 -18.27 1.79
C ASP A 121 -28.24 -17.73 0.33
N PHE A 122 -29.43 -17.67 -0.27
CA PHE A 122 -29.72 -17.22 -1.66
C PHE A 122 -28.92 -17.97 -2.73
N GLY A 123 -28.09 -18.94 -2.43
CA GLY A 123 -27.19 -19.61 -3.38
C GLY A 123 -26.17 -18.70 -4.07
N LEU A 124 -26.04 -17.45 -3.63
CA LEU A 124 -25.17 -16.42 -4.22
C LEU A 124 -23.79 -16.43 -3.55
N LYS A 125 -22.78 -15.86 -4.25
CA LYS A 125 -21.39 -15.72 -3.74
C LYS A 125 -20.82 -14.35 -4.06
N GLY A 126 -19.86 -13.89 -3.23
CA GLY A 126 -19.10 -12.67 -3.49
C GLY A 126 -19.96 -11.40 -3.45
N ALA A 127 -19.74 -10.49 -4.40
CA ALA A 127 -20.42 -9.19 -4.43
C ALA A 127 -21.95 -9.32 -4.53
N LYS A 128 -22.47 -10.24 -5.35
CA LYS A 128 -23.91 -10.45 -5.51
C LYS A 128 -24.61 -10.89 -4.22
N LEU A 129 -23.95 -11.74 -3.42
CA LEU A 129 -24.45 -12.11 -2.10
C LEU A 129 -24.51 -10.87 -1.19
N LYS A 130 -23.45 -10.07 -1.21
CA LYS A 130 -23.36 -8.87 -0.39
C LYS A 130 -24.43 -7.84 -0.75
N ASP A 131 -24.64 -7.59 -2.03
CA ASP A 131 -25.69 -6.70 -2.51
C ASP A 131 -27.09 -7.18 -2.05
N ARG A 132 -27.33 -8.50 -2.13
CA ARG A 132 -28.59 -9.08 -1.66
C ARG A 132 -28.78 -8.94 -0.16
N ILE A 133 -27.74 -9.18 0.64
CA ILE A 133 -27.78 -8.99 2.10
C ILE A 133 -28.11 -7.52 2.43
N LEU A 134 -27.49 -6.56 1.75
CA LEU A 134 -27.74 -5.14 1.97
C LEU A 134 -29.19 -4.75 1.65
N GLU A 135 -29.76 -5.32 0.58
CA GLU A 135 -31.15 -5.13 0.22
C GLU A 135 -32.11 -5.66 1.31
N GLU A 136 -31.87 -6.89 1.82
CA GLU A 136 -32.68 -7.48 2.89
C GLU A 136 -32.56 -6.67 4.20
N LEU A 137 -31.34 -6.28 4.58
CA LEU A 137 -31.14 -5.48 5.79
C LEU A 137 -31.82 -4.12 5.70
N LYS A 138 -31.84 -3.49 4.51
CA LYS A 138 -32.57 -2.25 4.27
C LYS A 138 -34.07 -2.42 4.48
N ASN A 139 -34.64 -3.55 4.03
CA ASN A 139 -36.07 -3.83 4.20
C ASN A 139 -36.44 -4.02 5.66
N ILE A 140 -35.54 -4.59 6.48
CA ILE A 140 -35.79 -4.89 7.89
C ILE A 140 -35.67 -3.64 8.79
N ARG A 141 -34.65 -2.80 8.56
CA ARG A 141 -34.36 -1.66 9.45
C ARG A 141 -34.68 -0.28 8.87
N ALA A 142 -35.21 -0.18 7.65
CA ALA A 142 -35.42 1.10 6.92
C ALA A 142 -34.10 1.92 6.74
N PHE A 143 -32.93 1.36 7.08
CA PHE A 143 -31.63 1.96 6.95
C PHE A 143 -30.69 0.97 6.23
N GLN A 144 -29.96 1.47 5.25
CA GLN A 144 -28.99 0.64 4.52
C GLN A 144 -27.60 0.85 5.12
N PRO A 145 -27.01 -0.18 5.75
CA PRO A 145 -25.65 -0.07 6.24
C PRO A 145 -24.65 0.06 5.09
N ALA A 146 -23.50 0.64 5.37
CA ALA A 146 -22.41 0.71 4.40
C ALA A 146 -21.95 -0.71 4.00
N ALA A 147 -21.61 -0.91 2.74
CA ALA A 147 -21.26 -2.22 2.23
C ALA A 147 -20.03 -2.85 2.93
N ASP A 148 -19.12 -2.06 3.43
CA ASP A 148 -17.94 -2.48 4.19
C ASP A 148 -18.21 -2.70 5.69
N ALA A 149 -19.34 -2.23 6.19
CA ALA A 149 -19.79 -2.46 7.55
C ALA A 149 -20.51 -3.82 7.74
N VAL A 150 -20.71 -4.58 6.66
CA VAL A 150 -21.47 -5.84 6.69
C VAL A 150 -20.60 -6.99 6.25
N ASP A 151 -20.62 -8.08 7.01
CA ASP A 151 -20.12 -9.39 6.56
C ASP A 151 -21.06 -10.49 7.02
N ALA A 152 -20.93 -11.71 6.51
CA ALA A 152 -21.85 -12.80 6.80
C ALA A 152 -21.15 -14.16 6.86
N ILE A 153 -21.68 -15.02 7.75
CA ILE A 153 -21.28 -16.42 7.94
C ILE A 153 -22.43 -17.30 7.44
N ARG A 154 -22.11 -18.31 6.64
CA ARG A 154 -23.07 -19.35 6.27
C ARG A 154 -23.14 -20.39 7.35
N THR A 155 -24.34 -20.79 7.71
CA THR A 155 -24.60 -21.93 8.60
C THR A 155 -24.91 -23.17 7.79
N ASP A 156 -24.75 -24.34 8.39
CA ASP A 156 -25.07 -25.62 7.73
C ASP A 156 -26.57 -25.79 7.45
N GLU A 157 -27.43 -25.07 8.16
CA GLU A 157 -28.88 -25.03 7.93
C GLU A 157 -29.28 -24.23 6.69
N GLY A 158 -28.31 -23.65 5.96
CA GLY A 158 -28.58 -22.82 4.79
C GLY A 158 -28.97 -21.37 5.11
N ASN A 159 -28.81 -20.95 6.36
CA ASN A 159 -29.06 -19.60 6.81
C ASN A 159 -27.78 -18.76 6.73
N LEU A 160 -27.95 -17.42 6.78
CA LEU A 160 -26.84 -16.49 6.85
C LEU A 160 -26.89 -15.72 8.17
N LEU A 161 -25.85 -15.85 8.98
CA LEU A 161 -25.62 -14.94 10.10
C LEU A 161 -24.93 -13.68 9.57
N CYS A 162 -25.67 -12.59 9.45
CA CYS A 162 -25.18 -11.28 9.07
C CYS A 162 -24.67 -10.54 10.31
N ILE A 163 -23.48 -10.00 10.22
CA ILE A 163 -22.85 -9.16 11.24
C ILE A 163 -22.71 -7.76 10.66
N VAL A 164 -23.28 -6.79 11.35
CA VAL A 164 -23.31 -5.40 10.88
C VAL A 164 -22.65 -4.50 11.92
N ARG A 165 -21.66 -3.77 11.49
CA ARG A 165 -21.02 -2.75 12.30
C ARG A 165 -21.83 -1.45 12.19
N GLU A 166 -22.28 -0.94 13.30
CA GLU A 166 -22.89 0.39 13.41
C GLU A 166 -21.87 1.42 13.89
N ASP A 167 -20.95 0.98 14.75
CA ASP A 167 -20.07 1.84 15.51
C ASP A 167 -18.69 1.16 15.70
N GLY A 168 -17.86 1.57 16.67
CA GLY A 168 -16.66 0.82 17.06
C GLY A 168 -15.38 1.30 16.39
N LEU A 169 -15.34 2.51 15.84
CA LEU A 169 -14.12 3.09 15.24
C LEU A 169 -13.31 3.95 16.22
N SER A 170 -13.81 4.18 17.43
CA SER A 170 -13.19 5.01 18.47
C SER A 170 -11.76 4.57 18.81
N LEU A 171 -11.49 3.26 18.79
CA LEU A 171 -10.12 2.76 18.98
C LEU A 171 -9.18 3.20 17.86
N ILE A 172 -9.63 3.20 16.59
CA ILE A 172 -8.82 3.68 15.46
C ILE A 172 -8.54 5.18 15.62
N ASN A 173 -9.56 5.96 16.00
CA ASN A 173 -9.41 7.40 16.21
C ASN A 173 -8.41 7.68 17.34
N SER A 174 -8.46 6.92 18.44
CA SER A 174 -7.49 7.02 19.54
C SER A 174 -6.07 6.64 19.08
N LEU A 175 -5.92 5.60 18.25
CA LEU A 175 -4.63 5.22 17.67
C LEU A 175 -4.06 6.31 16.73
N GLU A 176 -4.93 6.98 15.97
CA GLU A 176 -4.52 8.13 15.14
C GLU A 176 -4.02 9.30 16.00
N ASN A 177 -4.65 9.57 17.15
CA ASN A 177 -4.23 10.62 18.08
C ASN A 177 -2.85 10.33 18.68
N VAL A 178 -2.56 9.07 19.03
CA VAL A 178 -1.28 8.68 19.62
C VAL A 178 -0.20 8.32 18.60
N LYS A 179 -0.47 8.34 17.31
CA LYS A 179 0.47 7.89 16.26
C LYS A 179 1.82 8.61 16.29
N GLY A 180 1.84 9.89 16.66
CA GLY A 180 3.07 10.67 16.80
C GLY A 180 4.05 10.07 17.82
N PHE A 181 3.54 9.43 18.85
CA PHE A 181 4.30 8.83 19.95
C PHE A 181 4.70 7.37 19.69
N ILE A 182 4.00 6.65 18.79
CA ILE A 182 4.28 5.25 18.44
C ILE A 182 5.07 5.08 17.13
N GLY A 183 5.81 6.10 16.72
CA GLY A 183 6.67 6.06 15.53
C GLY A 183 6.07 6.68 14.26
N GLY A 184 5.11 7.59 14.41
CA GLY A 184 4.53 8.38 13.31
C GLY A 184 3.55 7.64 12.41
N ARG A 185 3.24 6.38 12.74
CA ARG A 185 2.28 5.54 11.99
C ARG A 185 1.50 4.66 12.93
N ILE A 186 0.23 4.43 12.63
CA ILE A 186 -0.55 3.39 13.30
C ILE A 186 -0.11 2.00 12.82
N PRO A 187 -0.21 0.96 13.67
CA PRO A 187 -0.02 -0.42 13.25
C PRO A 187 -0.95 -0.77 12.08
N PHE A 188 -0.50 -1.69 11.22
CA PHE A 188 -1.37 -2.19 10.17
C PHE A 188 -2.55 -2.96 10.77
N ILE A 189 -3.79 -2.55 10.46
CA ILE A 189 -5.03 -3.18 10.92
C ILE A 189 -5.60 -4.02 9.77
N PRO A 190 -5.42 -5.35 9.77
CA PRO A 190 -5.93 -6.22 8.71
C PRO A 190 -7.43 -6.45 8.79
N ALA A 191 -7.99 -6.50 10.00
CA ALA A 191 -9.40 -6.81 10.24
C ALA A 191 -9.91 -6.19 11.53
N ILE A 192 -11.20 -5.88 11.53
CA ILE A 192 -12.03 -5.71 12.72
C ILE A 192 -12.93 -6.95 12.81
N ASP A 193 -12.98 -7.56 13.98
CA ASP A 193 -13.76 -8.77 14.23
C ASP A 193 -14.98 -8.49 15.13
N SER A 194 -15.79 -9.49 15.31
CA SER A 194 -16.82 -9.56 16.34
C SER A 194 -16.28 -10.38 17.52
N SER A 195 -16.60 -9.95 18.75
CA SER A 195 -16.24 -10.70 19.97
C SER A 195 -16.81 -12.10 19.95
N ASP A 196 -18.06 -12.25 19.56
CA ASP A 196 -18.77 -13.51 19.53
C ASP A 196 -18.19 -14.46 18.48
N VAL A 197 -17.87 -13.94 17.29
CA VAL A 197 -17.20 -14.72 16.24
C VAL A 197 -15.79 -15.11 16.64
N SER A 198 -15.05 -14.23 17.33
CA SER A 198 -13.72 -14.56 17.86
C SER A 198 -13.79 -15.70 18.89
N LEU A 199 -14.81 -15.73 19.76
CA LEU A 199 -15.06 -16.82 20.71
C LEU A 199 -15.41 -18.12 19.99
N MET A 200 -16.35 -18.07 19.04
CA MET A 200 -16.71 -19.25 18.24
C MET A 200 -15.50 -19.81 17.49
N ASN A 201 -14.68 -18.94 16.87
CA ASN A 201 -13.47 -19.36 16.18
C ASN A 201 -12.49 -20.07 17.13
N LEU A 202 -12.33 -19.57 18.34
CA LEU A 202 -11.43 -20.16 19.32
C LEU A 202 -11.93 -21.55 19.76
N VAL A 203 -13.23 -21.71 19.95
CA VAL A 203 -13.84 -23.03 20.26
C VAL A 203 -13.69 -23.96 19.06
N ARG A 204 -14.03 -23.56 17.86
CA ARG A 204 -13.88 -24.37 16.63
C ARG A 204 -12.44 -24.83 16.38
N LEU A 205 -11.48 -24.02 16.76
CA LEU A 205 -10.06 -24.34 16.62
C LEU A 205 -9.56 -25.35 17.65
N ASN A 206 -10.14 -25.39 18.84
CA ASN A 206 -9.58 -26.13 19.97
C ASN A 206 -10.41 -27.32 20.44
N TYR A 207 -11.69 -27.39 20.07
CA TYR A 207 -12.61 -28.44 20.49
C TYR A 207 -13.02 -29.29 19.29
N ASP A 208 -13.09 -30.62 19.53
CA ASP A 208 -13.59 -31.56 18.53
C ASP A 208 -15.06 -31.89 18.88
N LEU A 209 -15.96 -30.99 18.47
CA LEU A 209 -17.40 -31.08 18.74
C LEU A 209 -18.09 -32.01 17.75
N GLN A 210 -18.94 -32.92 18.26
CA GLN A 210 -19.71 -33.82 17.39
C GLN A 210 -20.85 -33.04 16.71
N PRO A 211 -21.25 -33.39 15.47
CA PRO A 211 -22.22 -32.59 14.69
C PRO A 211 -23.59 -32.41 15.38
N GLN A 212 -24.00 -33.33 16.24
CA GLN A 212 -25.27 -33.26 16.98
C GLN A 212 -25.13 -32.72 18.41
N GLU A 213 -23.91 -32.50 18.85
CA GLU A 213 -23.62 -31.98 20.18
C GLU A 213 -23.98 -30.48 20.24
N VAL A 214 -24.75 -30.12 21.28
CA VAL A 214 -25.05 -28.72 21.55
C VAL A 214 -24.12 -28.23 22.65
N SER A 215 -23.33 -27.23 22.35
CA SER A 215 -22.46 -26.54 23.29
C SER A 215 -22.87 -25.10 23.45
N VAL A 216 -22.61 -24.52 24.63
CA VAL A 216 -22.88 -23.12 24.93
C VAL A 216 -21.59 -22.45 25.38
N ILE A 217 -21.20 -21.39 24.70
CA ILE A 217 -20.12 -20.52 25.17
C ILE A 217 -20.77 -19.43 26.02
N ILE A 218 -20.33 -19.30 27.26
CA ILE A 218 -20.77 -18.23 28.14
C ILE A 218 -19.57 -17.29 28.38
N TYR A 219 -19.63 -16.12 27.78
CA TYR A 219 -18.68 -15.05 28.01
C TYR A 219 -19.21 -14.12 29.10
N VAL A 220 -18.46 -13.99 30.19
CA VAL A 220 -18.74 -13.04 31.27
C VAL A 220 -17.76 -11.89 31.13
N GLY A 221 -18.26 -10.73 30.78
CA GLY A 221 -17.48 -9.51 30.62
C GLY A 221 -17.50 -8.62 31.86
N VAL A 222 -16.96 -7.42 31.70
CA VAL A 222 -17.00 -6.35 32.72
C VAL A 222 -18.40 -5.72 32.77
N GLU A 223 -19.02 -5.48 31.61
CA GLU A 223 -20.29 -4.77 31.53
C GLU A 223 -21.44 -5.63 31.00
N PHE A 224 -21.14 -6.73 30.35
CA PHE A 224 -22.16 -7.60 29.74
C PHE A 224 -21.79 -9.06 29.84
N THR A 225 -22.81 -9.90 29.68
CA THR A 225 -22.64 -11.35 29.56
C THR A 225 -23.33 -11.84 28.29
N ARG A 226 -22.69 -12.76 27.58
CA ARG A 226 -23.14 -13.30 26.32
C ARG A 226 -23.20 -14.82 26.34
N LEU A 227 -24.31 -15.39 25.86
CA LEU A 227 -24.47 -16.82 25.65
C LEU A 227 -24.55 -17.07 24.14
N ILE A 228 -23.69 -17.98 23.66
CA ILE A 228 -23.59 -18.37 22.25
C ILE A 228 -23.84 -19.87 22.18
N PHE A 229 -24.91 -20.27 21.51
CA PHE A 229 -25.23 -21.67 21.26
C PHE A 229 -24.57 -22.12 19.96
N MET A 230 -23.91 -23.26 20.02
CA MET A 230 -23.31 -23.93 18.88
C MET A 230 -23.87 -25.35 18.75
N ARG A 231 -24.06 -25.80 17.50
CA ARG A 231 -24.38 -27.19 17.19
C ARG A 231 -23.22 -27.78 16.40
N GLY A 232 -22.54 -28.76 16.99
CA GLY A 232 -21.24 -29.15 16.50
C GLY A 232 -20.29 -27.95 16.44
N ASP A 233 -19.59 -27.79 15.33
CA ASP A 233 -18.69 -26.66 15.09
C ASP A 233 -19.37 -25.45 14.45
N GLN A 234 -20.72 -25.44 14.31
CA GLN A 234 -21.48 -24.40 13.65
C GLN A 234 -22.21 -23.48 14.63
N PHE A 235 -22.35 -22.23 14.25
CA PHE A 235 -23.24 -21.31 14.93
C PHE A 235 -24.69 -21.84 14.89
N TYR A 236 -25.37 -21.80 16.04
CA TYR A 236 -26.76 -22.16 16.13
C TYR A 236 -27.63 -20.96 16.49
N GLN A 237 -27.38 -20.29 17.64
CA GLN A 237 -28.17 -19.13 18.07
C GLN A 237 -27.37 -18.26 19.05
N PHE A 238 -27.68 -16.97 19.07
CA PHE A 238 -27.30 -16.06 20.15
C PHE A 238 -28.47 -15.87 21.11
N ALA A 239 -28.23 -15.96 22.40
CA ALA A 239 -29.16 -15.42 23.37
C ALA A 239 -29.09 -13.88 23.35
N PRO A 240 -30.17 -13.18 23.72
CA PRO A 240 -30.09 -11.76 23.98
C PRO A 240 -28.97 -11.41 24.97
N ILE A 241 -28.26 -10.34 24.70
CA ILE A 241 -27.17 -9.88 25.59
C ILE A 241 -27.72 -9.51 26.95
N LEU A 242 -27.01 -9.90 28.00
CA LEU A 242 -27.32 -9.49 29.36
C LEU A 242 -26.42 -8.28 29.70
N GLY A 243 -27.01 -7.14 30.03
CA GLY A 243 -26.27 -5.93 30.44
C GLY A 243 -25.75 -6.00 31.88
N GLU A 244 -25.31 -7.19 32.28
CA GLU A 244 -24.75 -7.49 33.60
C GLU A 244 -23.35 -8.09 33.42
N GLY A 245 -22.36 -7.50 34.10
CA GLY A 245 -20.98 -7.99 34.12
C GLY A 245 -20.66 -8.78 35.40
N TYR A 246 -19.40 -9.20 35.54
CA TYR A 246 -18.95 -10.09 36.61
C TYR A 246 -19.16 -9.54 38.03
N ASP A 247 -19.28 -8.24 38.20
CA ASP A 247 -19.51 -7.56 39.47
C ASP A 247 -20.98 -7.47 39.88
N SER A 248 -21.90 -7.89 39.01
CA SER A 248 -23.33 -7.94 39.30
C SER A 248 -23.67 -9.03 40.32
N PRO A 249 -24.33 -8.69 41.44
CA PRO A 249 -24.52 -9.63 42.53
C PRO A 249 -25.40 -10.84 42.19
N ASN A 250 -26.31 -10.69 41.21
CA ASN A 250 -27.22 -11.76 40.80
C ASN A 250 -26.85 -12.44 39.48
N LEU A 251 -25.71 -12.13 38.91
CA LEU A 251 -25.31 -12.58 37.59
C LEU A 251 -25.44 -14.10 37.41
N LEU A 252 -24.96 -14.89 38.39
CA LEU A 252 -24.97 -16.37 38.33
C LEU A 252 -26.39 -16.90 38.09
N ASN A 253 -27.36 -16.40 38.87
CA ASN A 253 -28.76 -16.81 38.75
C ASN A 253 -29.40 -16.26 37.48
N THR A 254 -29.09 -15.04 37.10
CA THR A 254 -29.58 -14.41 35.83
C THR A 254 -29.14 -15.22 34.63
N VAL A 255 -27.85 -15.56 34.55
CA VAL A 255 -27.30 -16.35 33.44
C VAL A 255 -27.84 -17.76 33.43
N TYR A 256 -27.96 -18.41 34.60
CA TYR A 256 -28.55 -19.74 34.71
C TYR A 256 -30.01 -19.75 34.23
N SER A 257 -30.82 -18.79 34.69
CA SER A 257 -32.23 -18.67 34.28
C SER A 257 -32.35 -18.40 32.77
N ARG A 258 -31.44 -17.58 32.21
CA ARG A 258 -31.39 -17.30 30.77
C ARG A 258 -31.00 -18.57 29.99
N LEU A 259 -30.01 -19.32 30.47
CA LEU A 259 -29.58 -20.56 29.84
C LEU A 259 -30.74 -21.58 29.73
N LEU A 260 -31.50 -21.76 30.82
CA LEU A 260 -32.67 -22.65 30.82
C LEU A 260 -33.78 -22.13 29.89
N LEU A 261 -34.06 -20.84 29.93
CA LEU A 261 -35.06 -20.22 29.06
C LEU A 261 -34.72 -20.42 27.57
N GLU A 262 -33.48 -20.18 27.19
CA GLU A 262 -33.06 -20.35 25.80
C GLU A 262 -33.01 -21.85 25.40
N GLN A 263 -32.66 -22.73 26.32
CA GLN A 263 -32.77 -24.18 26.09
C GLN A 263 -34.19 -24.58 25.75
N ASP A 264 -35.18 -24.09 26.51
CA ASP A 264 -36.61 -24.34 26.27
C ASP A 264 -37.07 -23.71 24.97
N ASN A 265 -36.77 -22.45 24.74
CA ASN A 265 -37.13 -21.70 23.50
C ASN A 265 -36.63 -22.37 22.23
N LEU A 266 -35.42 -22.93 22.27
CA LEU A 266 -34.78 -23.60 21.15
C LEU A 266 -35.12 -25.10 21.08
N ALA A 267 -35.95 -25.60 22.00
CA ALA A 267 -36.32 -27.01 22.16
C ALA A 267 -35.06 -27.93 22.18
N ILE A 268 -33.99 -27.50 22.85
CA ILE A 268 -32.76 -28.27 22.98
C ILE A 268 -32.94 -29.31 24.06
N PRO A 269 -32.92 -30.60 23.72
CA PRO A 269 -33.18 -31.67 24.72
C PRO A 269 -32.13 -31.67 25.83
N ARG A 270 -30.88 -31.42 25.47
CA ARG A 270 -29.74 -31.39 26.38
C ARG A 270 -28.63 -30.52 25.84
N ILE A 271 -28.06 -29.71 26.72
CA ILE A 271 -26.77 -29.04 26.47
C ILE A 271 -25.67 -30.02 26.89
N ASN A 272 -24.77 -30.36 25.98
CA ASN A 272 -23.73 -31.33 26.25
C ASN A 272 -22.55 -30.72 26.99
N ARG A 273 -22.19 -29.48 26.59
CA ARG A 273 -21.00 -28.79 27.09
C ARG A 273 -21.26 -27.32 27.32
N ILE A 274 -20.76 -26.81 28.44
CA ILE A 274 -20.76 -25.36 28.75
C ILE A 274 -19.30 -24.89 28.85
N ILE A 275 -18.94 -23.96 27.99
CA ILE A 275 -17.59 -23.43 27.89
C ILE A 275 -17.59 -21.99 28.42
N LEU A 276 -16.86 -21.77 29.50
CA LEU A 276 -16.82 -20.51 30.22
C LEU A 276 -15.63 -19.65 29.77
N ALA A 277 -15.87 -18.41 29.40
CA ALA A 277 -14.84 -17.44 28.99
C ALA A 277 -15.01 -16.10 29.71
N GLY A 278 -14.03 -15.22 29.56
CA GLY A 278 -14.03 -13.93 30.23
C GLY A 278 -13.78 -14.06 31.73
N GLU A 279 -14.35 -13.16 32.50
CA GLU A 279 -14.16 -13.04 33.96
C GLU A 279 -14.88 -14.14 34.76
N SER A 280 -15.36 -15.19 34.13
CA SER A 280 -16.14 -16.28 34.76
C SER A 280 -15.42 -16.99 35.90
N LYS A 281 -14.08 -17.03 35.90
CA LYS A 281 -13.28 -17.55 37.00
C LYS A 281 -13.40 -16.74 38.28
N ARG A 282 -13.43 -15.41 38.16
CA ARG A 282 -13.46 -14.46 39.31
C ARG A 282 -14.69 -14.69 40.19
N ILE A 283 -15.80 -15.11 39.59
CA ILE A 283 -17.08 -15.27 40.27
C ILE A 283 -17.38 -16.73 40.63
N GLY A 284 -16.41 -17.66 40.39
CA GLY A 284 -16.63 -19.09 40.69
C GLY A 284 -17.76 -19.72 39.87
N PHE A 285 -17.99 -19.23 38.64
CA PHE A 285 -19.18 -19.61 37.86
C PHE A 285 -19.23 -21.10 37.51
N ARG A 286 -18.08 -21.71 37.29
CA ARG A 286 -17.99 -23.16 37.02
C ARG A 286 -18.57 -23.97 38.16
N ASP A 287 -18.19 -23.71 39.38
CA ASP A 287 -18.62 -24.47 40.57
C ASP A 287 -20.10 -24.28 40.82
N PHE A 288 -20.64 -23.07 40.60
CA PHE A 288 -22.06 -22.80 40.65
C PHE A 288 -22.83 -23.63 39.61
N LEU A 289 -22.40 -23.64 38.36
CA LEU A 289 -23.09 -24.39 37.29
C LEU A 289 -23.01 -25.90 37.51
N LEU A 290 -21.88 -26.45 37.99
CA LEU A 290 -21.77 -27.87 38.32
C LEU A 290 -22.72 -28.32 39.44
N GLN A 291 -23.04 -27.42 40.38
CA GLN A 291 -24.06 -27.71 41.41
C GLN A 291 -25.48 -27.72 40.84
N GLN A 292 -25.77 -26.82 39.86
CA GLN A 292 -27.10 -26.73 39.28
C GLN A 292 -27.34 -27.74 38.14
N LEU A 293 -26.28 -28.10 37.41
CA LEU A 293 -26.30 -28.95 36.21
C LEU A 293 -25.26 -30.07 36.31
N PRO A 294 -25.46 -31.05 37.22
CA PRO A 294 -24.43 -32.05 37.49
C PRO A 294 -24.15 -33.00 36.31
N ASP A 295 -25.10 -33.14 35.37
CA ASP A 295 -25.01 -34.04 34.22
C ASP A 295 -24.37 -33.39 32.99
N GLN A 296 -23.91 -32.11 33.12
CA GLN A 296 -23.34 -31.35 32.01
C GLN A 296 -21.82 -31.18 32.20
N GLU A 297 -21.09 -31.17 31.09
CA GLU A 297 -19.68 -30.86 31.12
C GLU A 297 -19.49 -29.34 31.18
N VAL A 298 -18.99 -28.82 32.30
CA VAL A 298 -18.73 -27.39 32.50
C VAL A 298 -17.25 -27.18 32.69
N GLU A 299 -16.65 -26.41 31.78
CA GLU A 299 -15.23 -26.13 31.81
C GLU A 299 -14.89 -24.67 31.43
N TYR A 300 -13.76 -24.17 31.88
CA TYR A 300 -13.21 -22.93 31.36
C TYR A 300 -12.65 -23.18 29.98
N LEU A 301 -12.75 -22.16 29.12
CA LEU A 301 -12.25 -22.23 27.75
C LEU A 301 -10.77 -22.60 27.74
N LEU A 302 -10.47 -23.74 27.13
CA LEU A 302 -9.12 -24.25 26.94
C LEU A 302 -8.69 -24.04 25.49
N ALA A 303 -7.40 -23.79 25.29
CA ALA A 303 -6.84 -23.63 23.96
C ALA A 303 -5.61 -24.55 23.75
N PRO A 304 -5.81 -25.88 23.73
CA PRO A 304 -4.71 -26.83 23.68
C PRO A 304 -3.88 -26.76 22.37
N ARG A 305 -4.42 -26.21 21.31
CA ARG A 305 -3.69 -26.02 20.05
C ARG A 305 -2.80 -24.75 20.04
N LEU A 306 -2.92 -23.90 21.07
CA LEU A 306 -2.00 -22.77 21.30
C LEU A 306 -0.74 -23.25 22.02
N ASP A 307 0.38 -22.71 21.58
CA ASP A 307 1.62 -22.85 22.35
C ASP A 307 1.72 -21.70 23.38
N THR A 308 1.58 -22.06 24.63
CA THR A 308 1.61 -21.13 25.78
C THR A 308 2.93 -21.19 26.55
N SER A 309 3.95 -21.84 26.01
CA SER A 309 5.24 -22.05 26.66
C SER A 309 6.00 -20.77 27.01
N GLN A 310 5.64 -19.66 26.40
CA GLN A 310 6.22 -18.35 26.67
C GLN A 310 5.53 -17.59 27.82
N LEU A 311 4.36 -18.06 28.24
CA LEU A 311 3.60 -17.47 29.33
C LEU A 311 4.03 -18.07 30.67
N ASN A 312 3.99 -17.27 31.74
CA ASN A 312 4.11 -17.79 33.09
C ASN A 312 2.86 -18.58 33.51
N ALA A 313 2.91 -19.31 34.62
CA ALA A 313 1.80 -20.14 35.07
C ALA A 313 0.51 -19.35 35.32
N GLU A 314 0.60 -18.17 35.88
CA GLU A 314 -0.54 -17.28 36.12
C GLU A 314 -1.19 -16.82 34.81
N GLN A 315 -0.40 -16.40 33.82
CA GLN A 315 -0.90 -16.01 32.49
C GLN A 315 -1.52 -17.20 31.72
N GLN A 316 -0.98 -18.42 31.92
CA GLN A 316 -1.58 -19.60 31.31
C GLN A 316 -2.98 -19.89 31.85
N GLU A 317 -3.22 -19.60 33.11
CA GLU A 317 -4.54 -19.72 33.72
C GLU A 317 -5.53 -18.65 33.23
N MET A 318 -5.03 -17.51 32.79
CA MET A 318 -5.84 -16.38 32.28
C MET A 318 -6.25 -16.50 30.81
N ILE A 319 -5.93 -17.59 30.12
CA ILE A 319 -6.25 -17.74 28.68
C ILE A 319 -7.74 -17.57 28.40
N SER A 320 -8.61 -18.10 29.25
CA SER A 320 -10.07 -17.93 29.14
C SER A 320 -10.51 -16.46 29.21
N ASP A 321 -9.80 -15.65 30.02
CA ASP A 321 -10.10 -14.24 30.22
C ASP A 321 -9.73 -13.40 29.00
N TYR A 322 -8.74 -13.86 28.23
CA TYR A 322 -8.25 -13.26 27.00
C TYR A 322 -8.76 -13.97 25.74
N ALA A 323 -9.80 -14.78 25.84
CA ALA A 323 -10.31 -15.58 24.72
C ALA A 323 -10.65 -14.73 23.48
N VAL A 324 -11.29 -13.57 23.64
CA VAL A 324 -11.67 -12.69 22.54
C VAL A 324 -10.44 -12.14 21.78
N PRO A 325 -9.48 -11.45 22.42
CA PRO A 325 -8.32 -10.93 21.70
C PRO A 325 -7.41 -12.04 21.15
N ILE A 326 -7.36 -13.22 21.78
CA ILE A 326 -6.65 -14.39 21.25
C ILE A 326 -7.31 -14.88 19.96
N GLY A 327 -8.63 -15.06 19.96
CA GLY A 327 -9.39 -15.52 18.78
C GLY A 327 -9.24 -14.58 17.59
N ALA A 328 -9.36 -13.26 17.83
CA ALA A 328 -9.17 -12.23 16.81
C ALA A 328 -7.75 -12.26 16.21
N ALA A 329 -6.72 -12.34 17.06
CA ALA A 329 -5.34 -12.39 16.59
C ALA A 329 -5.01 -13.68 15.84
N TRP A 330 -5.55 -14.82 16.30
CA TRP A 330 -5.35 -16.11 15.64
C TRP A 330 -5.92 -16.11 14.22
N LYS A 331 -7.13 -15.58 14.05
CA LYS A 331 -7.75 -15.42 12.73
C LYS A 331 -6.85 -14.68 11.73
N VAL A 332 -6.18 -13.64 12.18
CA VAL A 332 -5.27 -12.85 11.34
C VAL A 332 -3.97 -13.59 11.01
N LEU A 333 -3.48 -14.44 11.93
CA LEU A 333 -2.26 -15.23 11.74
C LEU A 333 -2.47 -16.44 10.82
N ASP A 334 -3.66 -17.04 10.86
CA ASP A 334 -3.99 -18.25 10.06
C ASP A 334 -5.31 -18.06 9.28
N PRO A 335 -5.38 -17.10 8.36
CA PRO A 335 -6.61 -16.75 7.65
C PRO A 335 -7.08 -17.80 6.64
N ALA A 336 -6.26 -18.79 6.34
CA ALA A 336 -6.59 -19.89 5.41
C ALA A 336 -7.20 -21.10 6.11
N ASN A 337 -7.30 -21.09 7.43
CA ASN A 337 -7.85 -22.20 8.19
C ASN A 337 -9.37 -22.32 7.99
N ALA A 338 -9.83 -23.46 7.52
CA ALA A 338 -11.23 -23.71 7.22
C ALA A 338 -12.15 -23.67 8.47
N SER A 339 -11.58 -23.91 9.67
CA SER A 339 -12.32 -23.82 10.93
C SER A 339 -12.56 -22.38 11.40
N ILE A 340 -12.06 -21.37 10.69
CA ILE A 340 -12.20 -19.96 11.06
C ILE A 340 -13.30 -19.30 10.24
N TYR A 341 -14.23 -18.66 10.91
CA TYR A 341 -15.16 -17.73 10.28
C TYR A 341 -14.42 -16.42 9.94
N ALA A 342 -14.13 -16.23 8.66
CA ALA A 342 -13.30 -15.13 8.17
C ALA A 342 -14.12 -13.87 7.86
N ILE A 343 -14.73 -13.27 8.88
CA ILE A 343 -15.39 -11.96 8.75
C ILE A 343 -14.41 -10.80 8.85
N ASN A 344 -14.76 -9.68 8.25
CA ASN A 344 -13.97 -8.45 8.37
C ASN A 344 -14.86 -7.20 8.25
N LEU A 345 -15.02 -6.50 9.36
CA LEU A 345 -15.81 -5.29 9.49
C LEU A 345 -14.96 -4.00 9.34
N LEU A 346 -13.73 -4.10 8.82
CA LEU A 346 -12.84 -2.96 8.65
C LEU A 346 -13.35 -2.03 7.55
N PRO A 347 -13.52 -0.71 7.83
CA PRO A 347 -13.92 0.29 6.85
C PRO A 347 -13.03 0.31 5.61
N ALA A 348 -13.64 0.63 4.46
CA ALA A 348 -12.93 0.67 3.19
C ALA A 348 -11.89 1.79 3.15
N ASP A 349 -12.20 2.95 3.71
CA ASP A 349 -11.32 4.12 3.82
C ASP A 349 -10.07 3.82 4.65
N VAL A 350 -10.22 3.16 5.81
CA VAL A 350 -9.09 2.70 6.64
C VAL A 350 -8.24 1.69 5.88
N ARG A 351 -8.88 0.74 5.19
CA ARG A 351 -8.19 -0.27 4.37
C ARG A 351 -7.41 0.35 3.22
N GLU A 352 -7.99 1.34 2.54
CA GLU A 352 -7.34 2.07 1.45
C GLU A 352 -6.23 2.99 1.96
N GLY A 353 -6.46 3.63 3.12
CA GLY A 353 -5.47 4.45 3.82
C GLY A 353 -4.16 3.71 4.11
N GLN A 354 -4.26 2.42 4.45
CA GLN A 354 -3.14 1.55 4.80
C GLN A 354 -2.38 0.97 3.59
N ARG A 355 -2.86 1.15 2.35
CA ARG A 355 -2.17 0.66 1.16
C ARG A 355 -0.88 1.46 0.94
N VAL A 356 0.25 0.77 0.88
CA VAL A 356 1.58 1.37 0.66
C VAL A 356 1.66 2.00 -0.74
N PHE A 357 1.02 1.36 -1.71
CA PHE A 357 0.94 1.86 -3.08
C PHE A 357 -0.51 2.22 -3.42
N LYS A 358 -0.83 3.51 -3.36
CA LYS A 358 -2.10 4.05 -3.86
C LYS A 358 -2.01 4.25 -5.38
N LEU A 359 -1.69 3.17 -6.11
CA LEU A 359 -1.70 3.18 -7.57
C LEU A 359 -3.16 3.16 -8.04
N ALA A 360 -3.71 4.36 -8.28
CA ALA A 360 -4.92 4.50 -9.07
C ALA A 360 -4.65 4.00 -10.50
N TRP A 361 -5.68 3.82 -11.33
CA TRP A 361 -5.55 3.34 -12.71
C TRP A 361 -4.48 4.08 -13.52
N HIS A 362 -4.26 5.37 -13.24
CA HIS A 362 -3.17 6.18 -13.81
C HIS A 362 -1.79 5.60 -13.51
N GLY A 363 -1.57 5.07 -12.31
CA GLY A 363 -0.30 4.46 -11.93
C GLY A 363 -0.01 3.16 -12.70
N TYR A 364 -1.04 2.34 -12.95
CA TYR A 364 -0.92 1.16 -13.82
C TYR A 364 -0.66 1.55 -15.27
N LEU A 365 -1.31 2.62 -15.76
CA LEU A 365 -1.08 3.17 -17.10
C LEU A 365 0.34 3.69 -17.23
N LEU A 366 0.86 4.39 -16.23
CA LEU A 366 2.24 4.88 -16.20
C LEU A 366 3.25 3.73 -16.17
N MET A 367 2.99 2.68 -15.39
CA MET A 367 3.80 1.45 -15.40
C MET A 367 3.79 0.75 -16.76
N LEU A 368 2.62 0.64 -17.37
CA LEU A 368 2.47 0.08 -18.71
C LEU A 368 3.27 0.88 -19.73
N LEU A 369 3.15 2.22 -19.69
CA LEU A 369 3.86 3.12 -20.59
C LEU A 369 5.38 3.01 -20.40
N LEU A 370 5.85 2.91 -19.17
CA LEU A 370 7.26 2.70 -18.86
C LEU A 370 7.75 1.35 -19.38
N PHE A 371 6.94 0.29 -19.23
CA PHE A 371 7.26 -1.03 -19.76
C PHE A 371 7.32 -1.04 -21.30
N VAL A 372 6.32 -0.45 -21.96
CA VAL A 372 6.29 -0.31 -23.43
C VAL A 372 7.47 0.52 -23.93
N SER A 373 7.79 1.63 -23.24
CA SER A 373 8.96 2.46 -23.55
C SER A 373 10.26 1.66 -23.46
N THR A 374 10.44 0.87 -22.41
CA THR A 374 11.63 0.03 -22.23
C THR A 374 11.74 -1.02 -23.35
N LEU A 375 10.62 -1.67 -23.69
CA LEU A 375 10.57 -2.62 -24.82
C LEU A 375 10.91 -1.94 -26.15
N PHE A 376 10.35 -0.76 -26.39
CA PHE A 376 10.61 0.01 -27.61
C PHE A 376 12.08 0.40 -27.73
N PHE A 377 12.69 0.91 -26.68
CA PHE A 377 14.12 1.23 -26.68
C PHE A 377 14.98 -0.02 -26.85
N THR A 378 14.66 -1.11 -26.16
CA THR A 378 15.41 -2.37 -26.30
C THR A 378 15.33 -2.89 -27.74
N TRP A 379 14.13 -2.85 -28.34
CA TRP A 379 13.94 -3.27 -29.73
C TRP A 379 14.70 -2.36 -30.71
N THR A 380 14.61 -1.04 -30.50
CA THR A 380 15.32 -0.07 -31.35
C THR A 380 16.85 -0.25 -31.26
N ILE A 381 17.37 -0.47 -30.05
CA ILE A 381 18.81 -0.75 -29.84
C ILE A 381 19.19 -2.06 -30.51
N ALA A 382 18.37 -3.11 -30.42
CA ALA A 382 18.63 -4.38 -31.07
C ALA A 382 18.63 -4.27 -32.60
N GLN A 383 17.71 -3.49 -33.19
CA GLN A 383 17.70 -3.21 -34.63
C GLN A 383 18.94 -2.41 -35.06
N LYS A 384 19.25 -1.33 -34.33
CA LYS A 384 20.45 -0.53 -34.62
C LYS A 384 21.74 -1.32 -34.44
N SER A 385 21.77 -2.23 -33.48
CA SER A 385 22.91 -3.14 -33.30
C SER A 385 23.11 -4.09 -34.48
N LYS A 386 22.01 -4.57 -35.09
CA LYS A 386 22.07 -5.39 -36.32
C LYS A 386 22.57 -4.57 -37.50
N GLU A 387 22.02 -3.37 -37.71
CA GLU A 387 22.49 -2.45 -38.77
C GLU A 387 23.98 -2.12 -38.63
N ILE A 388 24.44 -1.84 -37.38
CA ILE A 388 25.86 -1.59 -37.11
C ILE A 388 26.72 -2.81 -37.42
N LYS A 389 26.21 -4.02 -37.14
CA LYS A 389 26.93 -5.25 -37.43
C LYS A 389 27.04 -5.47 -38.94
N GLU A 390 25.94 -5.31 -39.67
CA GLU A 390 25.93 -5.40 -41.14
C GLU A 390 26.83 -4.35 -41.78
N LEU A 391 26.81 -3.10 -41.28
CA LEU A 391 27.71 -2.05 -41.75
C LEU A 391 29.19 -2.37 -41.47
N LYS A 392 29.48 -2.96 -40.29
CA LYS A 392 30.83 -3.40 -39.96
C LYS A 392 31.29 -4.53 -40.87
N ASP A 393 30.40 -5.48 -41.16
CA ASP A 393 30.72 -6.59 -42.05
C ASP A 393 30.98 -6.09 -43.49
N VAL A 394 30.21 -5.11 -43.96
CA VAL A 394 30.45 -4.42 -45.25
C VAL A 394 31.73 -3.59 -45.23
N LEU A 395 32.04 -2.92 -44.09
CA LEU A 395 33.30 -2.18 -43.94
C LEU A 395 34.52 -3.12 -44.00
N THR A 396 34.47 -4.25 -43.26
CA THR A 396 35.58 -5.23 -43.30
C THR A 396 35.77 -5.83 -44.68
N LEU A 397 34.63 -6.08 -45.40
CA LEU A 397 34.72 -6.53 -46.79
C LEU A 397 35.35 -5.47 -47.71
N LYS A 398 34.94 -4.20 -47.56
CA LYS A 398 35.50 -3.09 -48.32
C LYS A 398 36.96 -2.80 -47.96
N GLU A 399 37.31 -2.91 -46.68
CA GLU A 399 38.72 -2.80 -46.26
C GLU A 399 39.58 -3.91 -46.83
N GLY A 400 39.07 -5.17 -46.88
CA GLY A 400 39.72 -6.26 -47.57
C GLY A 400 39.90 -5.97 -49.07
N GLN A 401 38.84 -5.49 -49.74
CA GLN A 401 38.92 -5.09 -51.16
C GLN A 401 39.88 -3.90 -51.37
N ARG A 402 39.93 -2.96 -50.41
CA ARG A 402 40.85 -1.82 -50.48
C ARG A 402 42.32 -2.28 -50.29
N ALA A 403 42.56 -3.20 -49.39
CA ALA A 403 43.89 -3.81 -49.21
C ALA A 403 44.34 -4.58 -50.48
N GLU A 404 43.43 -5.32 -51.09
CA GLU A 404 43.66 -6.03 -52.35
C GLU A 404 43.92 -5.06 -53.52
N ASN A 405 43.12 -4.00 -53.62
CA ASN A 405 43.30 -2.94 -54.60
C ASN A 405 44.61 -2.15 -54.35
N GLN A 406 45.01 -1.98 -53.08
CA GLN A 406 46.26 -1.33 -52.73
C GLN A 406 47.47 -2.19 -53.14
N THR A 407 47.38 -3.52 -52.98
CA THR A 407 48.44 -4.43 -53.46
C THR A 407 48.51 -4.45 -54.99
N LEU A 408 47.35 -4.38 -55.67
CA LEU A 408 47.30 -4.22 -57.14
C LEU A 408 47.87 -2.86 -57.57
N SER A 409 47.48 -1.76 -56.86
CA SER A 409 47.99 -0.41 -57.13
C SER A 409 49.51 -0.34 -56.95
N SER A 410 50.02 -0.94 -55.84
CA SER A 410 51.47 -0.97 -55.60
C SER A 410 52.22 -1.76 -56.69
N SER A 411 51.60 -2.81 -57.22
CA SER A 411 52.19 -3.56 -58.35
C SER A 411 52.14 -2.76 -59.66
N ILE A 412 51.05 -1.99 -59.85
CA ILE A 412 50.95 -1.06 -60.99
C ILE A 412 51.98 0.10 -60.86
N ASP A 413 52.10 0.65 -59.63
CA ASP A 413 53.06 1.71 -59.36
C ASP A 413 54.50 1.21 -59.54
N ALA A 414 54.82 -0.04 -59.16
CA ALA A 414 56.11 -0.64 -59.40
C ALA A 414 56.39 -0.79 -60.92
N LEU A 415 55.33 -1.16 -61.67
CA LEU A 415 55.43 -1.26 -63.14
C LEU A 415 55.50 0.13 -63.78
N GLN A 416 54.81 1.11 -63.28
CA GLN A 416 54.89 2.48 -63.72
C GLN A 416 56.20 3.13 -63.37
N GLN A 417 56.77 2.86 -62.20
CA GLN A 417 58.09 3.34 -61.85
C GLN A 417 59.16 2.74 -62.78
N GLN A 418 58.99 1.50 -63.20
CA GLN A 418 59.83 0.95 -64.24
C GLN A 418 59.68 1.69 -65.57
N LEU A 419 58.42 2.05 -65.94
CA LEU A 419 58.14 2.83 -67.13
C LEU A 419 58.63 4.28 -67.05
N VAL A 420 58.45 4.90 -65.84
CA VAL A 420 58.98 6.28 -65.60
C VAL A 420 60.49 6.31 -65.58
N ARG A 421 61.17 5.29 -65.03
CA ARG A 421 62.63 5.15 -65.16
C ARG A 421 63.11 5.11 -66.61
N TYR A 422 62.30 4.57 -67.50
CA TYR A 422 62.60 4.61 -68.96
C TYR A 422 62.16 5.96 -69.60
N LYS A 423 61.17 6.69 -69.03
CA LYS A 423 60.76 8.01 -69.56
C LYS A 423 61.54 9.20 -68.96
N THR A 424 62.06 9.08 -67.72
CA THR A 424 62.87 10.16 -67.12
C THR A 424 64.25 10.31 -67.64
N SER A 425 64.73 9.33 -68.35
CA SER A 425 65.95 9.53 -69.20
C SER A 425 65.67 10.39 -70.44
N LEU A 426 64.37 10.73 -70.70
CA LEU A 426 63.95 11.51 -71.86
C LEU A 426 63.36 12.88 -71.53
N ALA A 427 63.06 13.15 -70.26
CA ALA A 427 62.29 14.38 -69.86
C ALA A 427 63.07 15.18 -68.79
N LEU A 428 64.35 15.26 -68.86
CA LEU A 428 65.16 16.14 -68.01
C LEU A 428 65.18 17.59 -68.46
N TYR A 429 64.17 17.98 -69.20
CA TYR A 429 63.97 19.36 -69.64
C TYR A 429 62.51 19.68 -69.72
N ASP A 430 61.93 20.20 -68.72
CA ASP A 430 61.18 21.46 -68.75
C ASP A 430 60.58 21.82 -67.37
N SER A 431 61.11 22.82 -66.86
CA SER A 431 60.61 23.98 -66.13
C SER A 431 59.47 23.83 -65.11
N LEU A 432 59.82 24.06 -63.85
CA LEU A 432 59.32 25.04 -62.90
C LEU A 432 57.91 25.63 -63.15
N VAL A 433 56.97 25.36 -62.24
CA VAL A 433 55.82 26.20 -62.09
C VAL A 433 55.73 26.77 -60.66
N PRO A 434 55.77 28.07 -60.47
CA PRO A 434 55.56 28.71 -59.17
C PRO A 434 54.07 28.91 -58.91
N GLY A 435 53.55 28.47 -57.78
CA GLY A 435 52.17 28.87 -57.41
C GLY A 435 51.49 28.21 -56.21
N SER A 436 52.05 27.21 -55.60
CA SER A 436 51.31 26.43 -54.56
C SER A 436 51.42 26.97 -53.12
N GLU A 437 52.27 27.92 -52.86
CA GLU A 437 52.48 28.41 -51.48
C GLU A 437 51.45 29.44 -50.99
N ARG A 438 50.64 29.99 -51.88
CA ARG A 438 49.72 31.09 -51.56
C ARG A 438 48.56 30.66 -50.64
N TRP A 439 47.94 29.57 -50.92
CA TRP A 439 46.78 29.09 -50.16
C TRP A 439 47.16 28.54 -48.80
N SER A 440 48.33 27.98 -48.64
CA SER A 440 48.83 27.46 -47.37
C SER A 440 48.92 28.59 -46.30
N LYS A 441 49.40 29.78 -46.67
CA LYS A 441 49.53 30.91 -45.73
C LYS A 441 48.16 31.39 -45.22
N VAL A 442 47.17 31.54 -46.10
CA VAL A 442 45.84 32.03 -45.75
C VAL A 442 45.12 31.05 -44.85
N LEU A 443 45.18 29.76 -45.17
CA LEU A 443 44.59 28.70 -44.34
C LEU A 443 45.23 28.58 -42.95
N THR A 444 46.51 28.78 -42.86
CA THR A 444 47.23 28.77 -41.57
C THR A 444 46.84 30.00 -40.73
N GLN A 445 46.68 31.14 -41.33
CA GLN A 445 46.26 32.38 -40.65
C GLN A 445 44.81 32.29 -40.13
N ILE A 446 43.89 31.69 -40.90
CA ILE A 446 42.50 31.42 -40.49
C ILE A 446 42.48 30.42 -39.32
N SER A 447 43.23 29.32 -39.43
CA SER A 447 43.27 28.29 -38.43
C SER A 447 43.77 28.79 -37.08
N HIS A 448 44.90 29.49 -37.06
CA HIS A 448 45.42 30.08 -35.81
C HIS A 448 44.48 31.19 -35.24
N GLY A 449 43.90 32.02 -36.11
CA GLY A 449 43.00 33.06 -35.66
C GLY A 449 41.72 32.54 -34.99
N VAL A 450 41.18 31.44 -35.47
CA VAL A 450 40.00 30.80 -34.87
C VAL A 450 40.35 30.06 -33.56
N GLU A 451 41.54 29.44 -33.51
CA GLU A 451 42.02 28.71 -32.33
C GLU A 451 42.29 29.67 -31.15
N ASP A 452 42.91 30.83 -31.40
CA ASP A 452 43.22 31.82 -30.37
C ASP A 452 41.97 32.54 -29.81
N LEU A 453 40.89 32.63 -30.57
CA LEU A 453 39.71 33.37 -30.17
C LEU A 453 38.71 32.59 -29.36
N ASN A 454 38.76 31.25 -29.28
CA ASN A 454 37.83 30.36 -28.57
C ASN A 454 36.35 30.78 -28.70
N SER A 455 35.41 29.83 -28.75
CA SER A 455 33.96 30.11 -28.87
C SER A 455 33.52 30.85 -30.13
N ILE A 456 34.31 30.77 -31.20
CA ILE A 456 33.99 31.19 -32.55
C ILE A 456 34.38 30.06 -33.51
N TRP A 457 33.57 29.79 -34.51
CA TRP A 457 33.88 28.77 -35.50
C TRP A 457 33.45 29.21 -36.90
N LEU A 458 34.18 28.76 -37.86
CA LEU A 458 33.90 28.95 -39.26
C LEU A 458 33.04 27.78 -39.76
N SER A 459 31.93 28.08 -40.41
CA SER A 459 31.05 27.06 -41.00
C SER A 459 31.39 26.78 -42.45
N ASP A 460 31.81 27.80 -43.14
CA ASP A 460 32.08 27.72 -44.56
C ASP A 460 32.99 28.88 -44.98
N PHE A 461 33.85 28.62 -45.97
CA PHE A 461 34.55 29.71 -46.66
C PHE A 461 34.49 29.47 -48.17
N THR A 462 34.16 30.51 -48.89
CA THR A 462 34.03 30.48 -50.37
C THR A 462 34.79 31.61 -51.02
N ALA A 463 35.38 31.32 -52.17
CA ALA A 463 35.99 32.37 -53.00
C ALA A 463 34.88 33.08 -53.80
N GLY A 464 34.76 34.40 -53.60
CA GLY A 464 33.84 35.23 -54.35
C GLY A 464 34.46 35.78 -55.66
N GLU A 465 33.63 36.42 -56.44
CA GLU A 465 34.09 37.12 -57.68
C GLU A 465 34.97 38.30 -57.29
N GLY A 466 36.09 38.47 -57.95
CA GLY A 466 36.97 39.65 -57.79
C GLY A 466 38.08 39.48 -56.72
N SER A 467 38.61 38.32 -56.47
CA SER A 467 39.69 38.06 -55.47
C SER A 467 39.26 38.40 -54.03
N VAL A 468 38.04 38.06 -53.64
CA VAL A 468 37.52 38.20 -52.29
C VAL A 468 37.17 36.82 -51.72
N LEU A 469 37.50 36.59 -50.47
CA LEU A 469 37.12 35.40 -49.72
C LEU A 469 35.97 35.72 -48.77
N HIS A 470 34.88 34.96 -48.84
CA HIS A 470 33.78 35.04 -47.89
C HIS A 470 33.96 34.00 -46.81
N LEU A 471 34.07 34.46 -45.56
CA LEU A 471 34.15 33.64 -44.36
C LEU A 471 32.83 33.69 -43.61
N ASN A 472 32.12 32.58 -43.53
CA ASN A 472 30.86 32.47 -42.80
C ASN A 472 31.08 31.60 -41.54
N GLY A 473 30.44 31.99 -40.44
CA GLY A 473 30.58 31.24 -39.21
C GLY A 473 29.64 31.70 -38.09
N PHE A 474 29.86 31.14 -36.94
CA PHE A 474 29.08 31.46 -35.75
C PHE A 474 30.00 31.75 -34.56
N ALA A 475 29.54 32.66 -33.68
CA ALA A 475 30.21 32.96 -32.43
C ALA A 475 29.24 32.98 -31.27
N VAL A 476 29.68 32.50 -30.12
CA VAL A 476 28.89 32.52 -28.88
C VAL A 476 28.83 33.97 -28.34
N TYR A 477 29.88 34.72 -28.56
CA TYR A 477 29.95 36.12 -28.08
C TYR A 477 30.13 37.11 -29.24
N ARG A 478 29.24 38.08 -29.34
CA ARG A 478 29.27 39.11 -30.39
C ARG A 478 30.60 39.85 -30.46
N THR A 479 31.26 40.05 -29.32
CA THR A 479 32.54 40.79 -29.24
C THR A 479 33.73 40.09 -29.88
N ARG A 480 33.61 38.78 -30.18
CA ARG A 480 34.68 37.99 -30.83
C ARG A 480 34.72 38.15 -32.34
N ILE A 481 33.58 38.52 -32.96
CA ILE A 481 33.47 38.68 -34.41
C ILE A 481 34.36 39.80 -34.93
N PRO A 482 34.36 41.04 -34.37
CA PRO A 482 35.28 42.08 -34.79
C PRO A 482 36.74 41.70 -34.60
N ARG A 483 37.09 40.95 -33.57
CA ARG A 483 38.48 40.49 -33.36
C ARG A 483 38.94 39.50 -34.42
N LEU A 484 38.04 38.61 -34.90
CA LEU A 484 38.36 37.74 -36.03
C LEU A 484 38.57 38.58 -37.32
N SER A 485 37.73 39.59 -37.53
CA SER A 485 37.86 40.48 -38.68
C SER A 485 39.18 41.24 -38.65
N THR A 486 39.67 41.70 -37.49
CA THR A 486 40.94 42.46 -37.39
C THR A 486 42.20 41.63 -37.64
N LEU A 487 42.10 40.30 -37.74
CA LEU A 487 43.21 39.42 -38.09
C LEU A 487 43.57 39.47 -39.59
N PHE A 488 42.70 40.07 -40.41
CA PHE A 488 42.86 40.20 -41.83
C PHE A 488 42.89 41.67 -42.24
N ASP A 489 43.94 42.08 -42.88
CA ASP A 489 44.07 43.44 -43.38
C ASP A 489 42.98 43.76 -44.44
N ASN A 490 42.29 44.86 -44.28
CA ASN A 490 41.19 45.32 -45.16
C ASN A 490 39.97 44.35 -45.22
N SER A 491 39.73 43.54 -44.19
CA SER A 491 38.51 42.74 -44.12
C SER A 491 37.26 43.58 -43.84
N LEU A 492 36.13 43.17 -44.41
CA LEU A 492 34.84 43.84 -44.24
C LEU A 492 33.86 42.89 -43.57
N LEU A 493 33.35 43.28 -42.38
CA LEU A 493 32.25 42.53 -41.72
C LEU A 493 30.93 42.93 -42.39
N LYS A 494 30.33 42.01 -43.16
CA LYS A 494 29.09 42.32 -43.93
C LYS A 494 27.83 42.15 -43.09
N GLU A 495 27.72 41.06 -42.36
CA GLU A 495 26.48 40.73 -41.70
C GLU A 495 26.73 40.04 -40.35
N VAL A 496 25.92 40.36 -39.35
CA VAL A 496 25.91 39.67 -38.05
C VAL A 496 24.46 39.51 -37.62
N ASP A 497 23.96 38.30 -37.73
CA ASP A 497 22.61 37.92 -37.33
C ASP A 497 22.59 37.13 -36.03
N VAL A 498 21.51 37.30 -35.28
CA VAL A 498 21.29 36.53 -34.05
C VAL A 498 20.47 35.30 -34.39
N GLN A 499 20.99 34.12 -34.02
CA GLN A 499 20.32 32.87 -34.25
C GLN A 499 20.33 32.04 -32.95
N ALA A 500 19.22 31.37 -32.65
CA ALA A 500 19.14 30.45 -31.53
C ALA A 500 19.41 29.03 -32.04
N ILE A 501 20.44 28.37 -31.46
CA ILE A 501 20.73 26.97 -31.73
C ILE A 501 20.69 26.20 -30.40
N ARG A 502 19.72 25.27 -30.24
CA ARG A 502 19.56 24.45 -29.03
C ARG A 502 19.57 25.25 -27.71
N GLU A 503 18.71 26.26 -27.62
CA GLU A 503 18.53 27.12 -26.43
C GLU A 503 19.70 28.10 -26.13
N GLN A 504 20.75 28.13 -26.95
CA GLN A 504 21.81 29.13 -26.84
C GLN A 504 21.72 30.12 -27.97
N THR A 505 21.85 31.38 -27.60
CA THR A 505 21.94 32.48 -28.57
C THR A 505 23.33 32.51 -29.16
N VAL A 506 23.45 32.38 -30.47
CA VAL A 506 24.70 32.49 -31.23
C VAL A 506 24.57 33.59 -32.29
N TYR A 507 25.70 34.14 -32.67
CA TYR A 507 25.80 35.18 -33.66
C TYR A 507 26.38 34.60 -34.93
N ARG A 508 25.59 34.54 -35.99
CA ARG A 508 26.07 34.21 -37.33
C ARG A 508 26.78 35.42 -37.91
N TYR A 509 27.94 35.23 -38.48
CA TYR A 509 28.70 36.31 -39.10
C TYR A 509 29.12 35.94 -40.52
N GLN A 510 29.28 37.00 -41.35
CA GLN A 510 29.86 36.96 -42.68
C GLN A 510 30.96 38.02 -42.80
N ILE A 511 32.20 37.60 -43.07
CA ILE A 511 33.36 38.45 -43.22
C ILE A 511 33.88 38.27 -44.64
N GLU A 512 34.13 39.39 -45.32
CA GLU A 512 34.85 39.43 -46.59
C GLU A 512 36.31 39.79 -46.36
N VAL A 513 37.19 38.93 -46.85
CA VAL A 513 38.63 39.11 -46.76
C VAL A 513 39.17 39.21 -48.19
N PRO A 514 39.91 40.28 -48.51
CA PRO A 514 40.52 40.37 -49.83
C PRO A 514 41.55 39.21 -49.98
N SER A 515 41.43 38.44 -51.06
CA SER A 515 42.42 37.46 -51.40
C SER A 515 43.74 38.16 -51.72
N PRO A 516 44.88 37.61 -51.25
CA PRO A 516 46.16 38.21 -51.58
C PRO A 516 46.34 38.26 -53.11
N ALA A 517 46.32 39.44 -53.60
CA ALA A 517 46.38 39.77 -55.05
C ALA A 517 47.55 39.02 -55.70
N ALA A 518 47.29 38.55 -56.92
CA ALA A 518 48.33 38.01 -57.79
C ALA A 518 49.22 39.20 -58.23
N GLY A 519 50.31 39.41 -57.55
CA GLY A 519 51.29 40.35 -58.05
C GLY A 519 51.90 41.24 -56.96
N GLN A 520 52.94 40.84 -56.43
CA GLN A 520 54.25 41.56 -56.42
C GLN A 520 55.28 40.62 -55.86
#